data_a72de93dcc43f7a980887a3ae8d8bf15
#
_entry.id   a72de93dcc43f7a980887a3ae8d8bf15
#
_cell.length_a   1.000
_cell.length_b   1.000
_cell.length_c   1.000
_cell.angle_alpha   90.00
_cell.angle_beta   90.00
_cell.angle_gamma   90.00
#
_symmetry.space_group_name_H-M   'P 1'
#
loop_
_entity.id
_entity.type
_entity.pdbx_description
1 polymer ?
#
loop_
_entity_poly.entity_id
_entity_poly.type
_entity_poly.pdbx_seq_one_letter_code
_entity_poly.pdbx_strand_id
1 'polypeptide(L)'
;VVEAFDLMTRYYDENRVHVEGWKTNDAWKVNRRVVLPRVVSVTFSGSGYVSYGNSRQNLNDIDRAMAFLEGKKLEFVPRTAVCALEEHFKECGDDFSGVLFESTYFEMRCYKKGTLHMYFKDKGLWERFNLTAARGKNWLPDDVKAREREDRARNRRADQYGLPLSA
;
A
#
# COMPACT_ATOMS: atom_id res chain seq x y z
N VAL A 1 1.33 -9.71 2.03
CA VAL A 1 0.40 -8.92 1.19
C VAL A 1 -0.94 -8.72 1.90
N VAL A 2 -1.56 -9.78 2.40
CA VAL A 2 -2.86 -9.68 3.11
C VAL A 2 -2.79 -8.73 4.30
N GLU A 3 -1.78 -8.86 5.15
CA GLU A 3 -1.57 -7.98 6.31
C GLU A 3 -1.40 -6.50 5.90
N ALA A 4 -0.62 -6.22 4.86
CA ALA A 4 -0.46 -4.87 4.33
C ALA A 4 -1.78 -4.33 3.76
N PHE A 5 -2.59 -5.17 3.13
CA PHE A 5 -3.92 -4.83 2.67
C PHE A 5 -4.83 -4.44 3.85
N ASP A 6 -4.81 -5.23 4.92
CA ASP A 6 -5.58 -4.94 6.13
C ASP A 6 -5.15 -3.62 6.79
N LEU A 7 -3.86 -3.34 6.84
CA LEU A 7 -3.36 -2.05 7.31
C LEU A 7 -3.90 -0.87 6.51
N MET A 8 -4.02 -1.02 5.20
CA MET A 8 -4.50 0.03 4.30
C MET A 8 -6.03 0.19 4.31
N THR A 9 -6.78 -0.83 4.73
CA THR A 9 -8.24 -0.81 4.76
C THR A 9 -8.84 -0.57 6.14
N ARG A 10 -8.04 -0.66 7.19
CA ARG A 10 -8.49 -0.44 8.58
C ARG A 10 -8.88 1.00 8.83
N TYR A 11 -10.00 1.21 9.52
CA TYR A 11 -10.37 2.50 10.07
C TYR A 11 -10.92 2.32 11.50
N TYR A 12 -10.96 3.41 12.25
CA TYR A 12 -11.60 3.43 13.57
C TYR A 12 -12.94 4.12 13.45
N ASP A 13 -13.97 3.54 14.08
CA ASP A 13 -15.26 4.20 14.24
C ASP A 13 -15.19 5.36 15.26
N GLU A 14 -16.30 6.05 15.47
CA GLU A 14 -16.41 7.16 16.41
C GLU A 14 -16.08 6.74 17.85
N ASN A 15 -16.31 5.48 18.20
CA ASN A 15 -16.02 4.89 19.50
C ASN A 15 -14.57 4.38 19.62
N ARG A 16 -13.72 4.62 18.62
CA ARG A 16 -12.35 4.11 18.51
C ARG A 16 -12.25 2.58 18.45
N VAL A 17 -13.33 1.89 18.13
CA VAL A 17 -13.31 0.47 17.86
C VAL A 17 -12.71 0.24 16.48
N HIS A 18 -11.79 -0.69 16.41
CA HIS A 18 -11.15 -1.07 15.17
C HIS A 18 -12.18 -1.81 14.29
N VAL A 19 -12.51 -1.26 13.15
CA VAL A 19 -13.45 -1.83 12.19
C VAL A 19 -12.69 -2.21 10.93
N GLU A 20 -12.79 -3.48 10.51
CA GLU A 20 -12.42 -3.88 9.17
C GLU A 20 -13.50 -3.40 8.22
N GLY A 21 -13.18 -2.44 7.35
CA GLY A 21 -14.24 -1.89 6.56
C GLY A 21 -13.83 -1.14 5.31
N TRP A 22 -14.84 -1.04 4.46
CA TRP A 22 -14.82 -0.60 3.09
C TRP A 22 -15.39 0.80 2.87
N LYS A 23 -15.45 1.66 3.91
CA LYS A 23 -16.15 2.96 3.82
C LYS A 23 -15.74 3.81 2.61
N THR A 24 -14.53 3.64 2.11
CA THR A 24 -13.98 4.45 1.01
C THR A 24 -13.40 3.64 -0.14
N ASN A 25 -13.48 2.31 -0.09
CA ASN A 25 -12.88 1.43 -1.08
C ASN A 25 -13.95 0.74 -1.94
N ASP A 26 -13.62 0.50 -3.20
CA ASP A 26 -14.46 -0.25 -4.12
C ASP A 26 -14.39 -1.76 -3.84
N ALA A 27 -15.46 -2.31 -3.27
CA ALA A 27 -15.62 -3.75 -3.07
C ALA A 27 -14.35 -4.42 -2.49
N TRP A 28 -13.66 -5.23 -3.28
CA TRP A 28 -12.50 -6.02 -2.87
C TRP A 28 -11.14 -5.34 -3.11
N LYS A 29 -11.12 -4.02 -3.40
CA LYS A 29 -9.89 -3.26 -3.72
C LYS A 29 -9.65 -2.16 -2.71
N VAL A 30 -8.40 -1.92 -2.34
CA VAL A 30 -8.01 -0.63 -1.79
C VAL A 30 -7.95 0.40 -2.91
N ASN A 31 -8.32 1.64 -2.62
CA ASN A 31 -8.18 2.73 -3.57
C ASN A 31 -6.70 3.02 -3.88
N ARG A 32 -6.42 3.63 -5.02
CA ARG A 32 -5.06 4.08 -5.34
C ARG A 32 -4.52 5.09 -4.33
N ARG A 33 -5.41 5.83 -3.68
CA ARG A 33 -5.09 6.72 -2.56
C ARG A 33 -5.54 6.07 -1.25
N VAL A 34 -4.60 5.90 -0.35
CA VAL A 34 -4.79 5.34 0.99
C VAL A 34 -4.45 6.39 2.04
N VAL A 35 -5.20 6.44 3.13
CA VAL A 35 -4.93 7.31 4.27
C VAL A 35 -4.64 6.45 5.49
N LEU A 36 -3.41 6.53 5.99
CA LEU A 36 -2.98 5.85 7.21
C LEU A 36 -3.05 6.83 8.39
N PRO A 37 -3.87 6.55 9.40
CA PRO A 37 -3.93 7.37 10.61
C PRO A 37 -2.76 7.05 11.55
N ARG A 38 -2.41 8.00 12.42
CA ARG A 38 -1.44 7.84 13.52
C ARG A 38 -0.02 7.47 13.08
N VAL A 39 0.36 7.85 11.86
CA VAL A 39 1.72 7.61 11.35
C VAL A 39 2.67 8.73 11.72
N VAL A 40 2.17 9.94 11.84
CA VAL A 40 2.94 11.16 12.09
C VAL A 40 2.66 11.69 13.49
N SER A 41 3.71 12.09 14.18
CA SER A 41 3.64 12.86 15.42
C SER A 41 4.41 14.16 15.25
N VAL A 42 4.10 15.15 16.08
CA VAL A 42 4.71 16.48 16.03
C VAL A 42 5.38 16.77 17.36
N THR A 43 6.60 17.27 17.32
CA THR A 43 7.32 17.74 18.50
C THR A 43 6.73 19.04 19.02
N PHE A 44 7.12 19.47 20.21
CA PHE A 44 6.74 20.77 20.77
C PHE A 44 7.22 21.94 19.88
N SER A 45 8.34 21.78 19.19
CA SER A 45 8.88 22.75 18.23
C SER A 45 8.17 22.78 16.87
N GLY A 46 7.21 21.87 16.64
CA GLY A 46 6.46 21.80 15.38
C GLY A 46 6.99 20.81 14.35
N SER A 47 8.19 20.27 14.55
CA SER A 47 8.82 19.32 13.62
C SER A 47 8.14 17.96 13.65
N GLY A 48 8.01 17.30 12.48
CA GLY A 48 7.41 15.99 12.33
C GLY A 48 8.37 14.85 12.68
N TYR A 49 7.80 13.73 13.12
CA TYR A 49 8.51 12.45 13.23
C TYR A 49 7.56 11.28 13.05
N VAL A 50 8.10 10.11 12.71
CA VAL A 50 7.31 8.88 12.61
C VAL A 50 6.85 8.49 14.01
N SER A 51 5.53 8.33 14.19
CA SER A 51 4.91 8.02 15.48
C SER A 51 5.52 6.76 16.12
N TYR A 52 5.60 6.77 17.43
CA TYR A 52 6.03 5.59 18.21
C TYR A 52 5.08 4.40 18.02
N GLY A 53 5.52 3.23 18.46
CA GLY A 53 4.77 1.98 18.31
C GLY A 53 5.01 1.34 16.95
N ASN A 54 3.94 0.81 16.34
CA ASN A 54 4.05 -0.03 15.14
C ASN A 54 4.12 0.74 13.81
N SER A 55 4.13 2.08 13.82
CA SER A 55 4.04 2.87 12.58
C SER A 55 5.17 2.55 11.60
N ARG A 56 6.42 2.46 12.07
CA ARG A 56 7.57 2.05 11.23
C ARG A 56 7.40 0.65 10.68
N GLN A 57 7.02 -0.29 11.53
CA GLN A 57 6.83 -1.67 11.14
C GLN A 57 5.73 -1.78 10.08
N ASN A 58 4.60 -1.12 10.30
CA ASN A 58 3.48 -1.10 9.36
C ASN A 58 3.88 -0.55 7.98
N LEU A 59 4.65 0.54 7.92
CA LEU A 59 5.15 1.08 6.66
C LEU A 59 6.14 0.13 5.97
N ASN A 60 7.04 -0.48 6.74
CA ASN A 60 7.96 -1.49 6.22
C ASN A 60 7.22 -2.74 5.71
N ASP A 61 6.13 -3.15 6.35
CA ASP A 61 5.33 -4.29 5.91
C ASP A 61 4.57 -3.98 4.60
N ILE A 62 4.15 -2.74 4.41
CA ILE A 62 3.60 -2.26 3.14
C ILE A 62 4.66 -2.31 2.05
N ASP A 63 5.84 -1.72 2.27
CA ASP A 63 6.94 -1.75 1.28
C ASP A 63 7.42 -3.19 0.99
N ARG A 64 7.47 -4.05 2.03
CA ARG A 64 7.79 -5.48 1.85
C ARG A 64 6.77 -6.20 0.98
N ALA A 65 5.50 -5.87 1.12
CA ALA A 65 4.45 -6.44 0.27
C ALA A 65 4.61 -6.01 -1.20
N MET A 66 4.95 -4.73 -1.45
CA MET A 66 5.23 -4.23 -2.80
C MET A 66 6.47 -4.89 -3.39
N ALA A 67 7.57 -4.94 -2.64
CA ALA A 67 8.81 -5.60 -3.06
C ALA A 67 8.60 -7.07 -3.39
N PHE A 68 7.85 -7.79 -2.55
CA PHE A 68 7.49 -9.20 -2.79
C PHE A 68 6.75 -9.38 -4.12
N LEU A 69 5.81 -8.50 -4.46
CA LEU A 69 5.08 -8.56 -5.73
C LEU A 69 5.96 -8.28 -6.96
N GLU A 70 7.09 -7.62 -6.77
CA GLU A 70 8.12 -7.43 -7.79
C GLU A 70 9.21 -8.52 -7.77
N GLY A 71 9.09 -9.53 -6.91
CA GLY A 71 10.10 -10.57 -6.74
C GLY A 71 11.38 -10.09 -6.05
N LYS A 72 11.30 -9.01 -5.26
CA LYS A 72 12.43 -8.40 -4.54
C LYS A 72 12.29 -8.58 -3.04
N LYS A 73 13.39 -8.42 -2.30
CA LYS A 73 13.37 -8.24 -0.84
C LYS A 73 13.36 -6.76 -0.49
N LEU A 74 12.87 -6.43 0.71
CA LEU A 74 12.81 -5.05 1.21
C LEU A 74 14.19 -4.36 1.20
N GLU A 75 15.25 -5.07 1.48
CA GLU A 75 16.63 -4.56 1.49
C GLU A 75 17.10 -3.99 0.14
N PHE A 76 16.46 -4.40 -0.97
CA PHE A 76 16.72 -3.91 -2.32
C PHE A 76 15.75 -2.80 -2.76
N VAL A 77 14.89 -2.29 -1.87
CA VAL A 77 14.04 -1.13 -2.14
C VAL A 77 14.87 0.14 -1.94
N PRO A 78 15.13 0.93 -2.98
CA PRO A 78 16.08 2.06 -2.90
C PRO A 78 15.65 3.12 -1.88
N ARG A 79 14.35 3.39 -1.78
CA ARG A 79 13.78 4.41 -0.89
C ARG A 79 12.46 3.92 -0.32
N THR A 80 12.49 3.39 0.89
CA THR A 80 11.28 2.94 1.60
C THR A 80 10.40 4.11 2.02
N ALA A 81 9.13 3.84 2.33
CA ALA A 81 8.21 4.88 2.82
C ALA A 81 8.71 5.51 4.15
N VAL A 82 9.34 4.70 5.01
CA VAL A 82 9.94 5.21 6.26
C VAL A 82 11.11 6.15 5.96
N CYS A 83 12.06 5.74 5.11
CA CYS A 83 13.20 6.58 4.74
C CYS A 83 12.73 7.90 4.12
N ALA A 84 11.80 7.83 3.16
CA ALA A 84 11.28 9.02 2.51
C ALA A 84 10.58 9.98 3.48
N LEU A 85 9.83 9.45 4.45
CA LEU A 85 9.14 10.26 5.46
C LEU A 85 10.11 10.93 6.42
N GLU A 86 11.16 10.22 6.85
CA GLU A 86 12.19 10.78 7.74
C GLU A 86 13.06 11.85 7.06
N GLU A 87 13.40 11.63 5.80
CA GLU A 87 14.10 12.62 4.97
C GLU A 87 13.24 13.88 4.82
N HIS A 88 11.96 13.70 4.49
CA HIS A 88 11.01 14.80 4.36
C HIS A 88 10.90 15.67 5.63
N PHE A 89 10.86 15.06 6.82
CA PHE A 89 10.87 15.80 8.08
C PHE A 89 12.17 16.59 8.30
N LYS A 90 13.31 16.02 7.89
CA LYS A 90 14.62 16.71 8.00
C LYS A 90 14.71 17.90 7.04
N GLU A 91 14.18 17.76 5.83
CA GLU A 91 14.24 18.79 4.79
C GLU A 91 13.28 19.95 5.05
N CYS A 92 12.06 19.63 5.49
CA CYS A 92 10.99 20.63 5.64
C CYS A 92 10.85 21.21 7.08
N GLY A 93 11.49 20.59 8.08
CA GLY A 93 11.38 21.05 9.47
C GLY A 93 9.94 21.06 9.98
N ASP A 94 9.44 22.23 10.34
CA ASP A 94 8.06 22.46 10.80
C ASP A 94 7.04 22.74 9.69
N ASP A 95 7.51 22.96 8.45
CA ASP A 95 6.69 23.20 7.26
C ASP A 95 6.37 21.93 6.44
N PHE A 96 6.58 20.75 7.03
CA PHE A 96 6.43 19.47 6.34
C PHE A 96 4.98 19.15 5.90
N SER A 97 3.98 19.78 6.51
CA SER A 97 2.57 19.38 6.38
C SER A 97 1.98 19.71 5.01
N GLY A 98 1.48 18.68 4.31
CA GLY A 98 0.81 18.83 3.01
C GLY A 98 1.76 18.90 1.81
N VAL A 99 3.07 18.96 2.02
CA VAL A 99 4.08 18.94 0.95
C VAL A 99 4.18 17.54 0.35
N LEU A 100 4.33 17.47 -0.99
CA LEU A 100 4.48 16.21 -1.71
C LEU A 100 5.91 15.71 -1.61
N PHE A 101 6.07 14.43 -1.30
CA PHE A 101 7.33 13.69 -1.37
C PHE A 101 7.07 12.27 -1.85
N GLU A 102 8.12 11.53 -2.19
CA GLU A 102 7.98 10.22 -2.81
C GLU A 102 8.83 9.15 -2.14
N SER A 103 8.35 7.92 -2.16
CA SER A 103 9.13 6.71 -1.96
C SER A 103 9.28 5.94 -3.28
N THR A 104 9.87 4.76 -3.22
CA THR A 104 9.95 3.88 -4.41
C THR A 104 8.56 3.57 -4.98
N TYR A 105 7.58 3.29 -4.13
CA TYR A 105 6.27 2.81 -4.56
C TYR A 105 5.15 3.84 -4.49
N PHE A 106 5.33 4.91 -3.71
CA PHE A 106 4.26 5.84 -3.39
C PHE A 106 4.65 7.30 -3.56
N GLU A 107 3.72 8.10 -4.06
CA GLU A 107 3.65 9.53 -3.78
C GLU A 107 2.97 9.74 -2.45
N MET A 108 3.50 10.63 -1.61
CA MET A 108 3.06 10.77 -0.22
C MET A 108 2.88 12.23 0.19
N ARG A 109 1.93 12.46 1.10
CA ARG A 109 1.76 13.70 1.84
C ARG A 109 1.44 13.37 3.28
N CYS A 110 2.10 14.02 4.22
CA CYS A 110 1.81 13.86 5.64
C CYS A 110 1.26 15.14 6.25
N TYR A 111 0.56 15.00 7.36
CA TYR A 111 -0.16 16.11 7.98
C TYR A 111 0.05 16.15 9.50
N LYS A 112 0.08 17.35 10.08
CA LYS A 112 0.21 17.59 11.55
C LYS A 112 -0.90 16.90 12.36
N LYS A 113 -2.04 16.52 11.72
CA LYS A 113 -3.11 15.73 12.33
C LYS A 113 -2.74 14.27 12.59
N GLY A 114 -1.55 13.84 12.18
CA GLY A 114 -1.06 12.48 12.37
C GLY A 114 -1.30 11.53 11.20
N THR A 115 -1.85 11.99 10.09
CA THR A 115 -2.17 11.15 8.92
C THR A 115 -1.07 11.17 7.87
N LEU A 116 -0.86 10.03 7.22
CA LEU A 116 -0.07 9.87 6.01
C LEU A 116 -0.99 9.46 4.86
N HIS A 117 -1.00 10.24 3.79
CA HIS A 117 -1.68 9.93 2.55
C HIS A 117 -0.66 9.32 1.60
N MET A 118 -0.96 8.14 1.06
CA MET A 118 -0.12 7.41 0.12
C MET A 118 -0.89 7.17 -1.17
N TYR A 119 -0.27 7.39 -2.30
CA TYR A 119 -0.83 7.15 -3.62
C TYR A 119 0.09 6.20 -4.39
N PHE A 120 -0.43 5.07 -4.86
CA PHE A 120 0.33 4.09 -5.64
C PHE A 120 0.81 4.71 -6.95
N LYS A 121 2.11 4.73 -7.19
CA LYS A 121 2.70 5.23 -8.43
C LYS A 121 2.40 4.31 -9.61
N ASP A 122 2.62 3.02 -9.44
CA ASP A 122 2.41 2.00 -10.47
C ASP A 122 1.00 1.39 -10.38
N LYS A 123 0.23 1.54 -11.47
CA LYS A 123 -1.12 0.98 -11.57
C LYS A 123 -1.11 -0.54 -11.63
N GLY A 124 -0.17 -1.14 -12.36
CA GLY A 124 -0.07 -2.59 -12.50
C GLY A 124 0.31 -3.26 -11.17
N LEU A 125 1.21 -2.64 -10.40
CA LEU A 125 1.56 -3.11 -9.07
C LEU A 125 0.38 -3.00 -8.10
N TRP A 126 -0.37 -1.89 -8.14
CA TRP A 126 -1.60 -1.71 -7.38
C TRP A 126 -2.67 -2.77 -7.72
N GLU A 127 -2.85 -3.08 -9.00
CA GLU A 127 -3.78 -4.14 -9.44
C GLU A 127 -3.34 -5.52 -8.92
N ARG A 128 -2.06 -5.88 -9.05
CA ARG A 128 -1.50 -7.12 -8.50
C ARG A 128 -1.63 -7.21 -6.99
N PHE A 129 -1.40 -6.11 -6.29
CA PHE A 129 -1.57 -6.04 -4.83
C PHE A 129 -3.00 -6.39 -4.42
N ASN A 130 -3.99 -5.74 -5.01
CA ASN A 130 -5.41 -5.98 -4.72
C ASN A 130 -5.81 -7.43 -5.04
N LEU A 131 -5.41 -7.92 -6.21
CA LEU A 131 -5.72 -9.27 -6.65
C LEU A 131 -5.13 -10.34 -5.72
N THR A 132 -3.88 -10.15 -5.31
CA THR A 132 -3.18 -11.08 -4.41
C THR A 132 -3.81 -11.07 -3.01
N ALA A 133 -4.13 -9.90 -2.48
CA ALA A 133 -4.79 -9.77 -1.19
C ALA A 133 -6.20 -10.37 -1.19
N ALA A 134 -7.00 -10.06 -2.21
CA ALA A 134 -8.35 -10.58 -2.33
C ALA A 134 -8.38 -12.11 -2.51
N ARG A 135 -7.40 -12.70 -3.21
CA ARG A 135 -7.23 -14.16 -3.25
C ARG A 135 -6.96 -14.73 -1.87
N GLY A 136 -6.03 -14.15 -1.13
CA GLY A 136 -5.68 -14.60 0.23
C GLY A 136 -6.86 -14.54 1.21
N LYS A 137 -7.78 -13.60 0.99
CA LYS A 137 -9.01 -13.42 1.79
C LYS A 137 -10.23 -14.15 1.23
N ASN A 138 -10.12 -14.78 0.07
CA ASN A 138 -11.24 -15.38 -0.66
C ASN A 138 -12.38 -14.39 -0.99
N TRP A 139 -12.03 -13.14 -1.26
CA TRP A 139 -12.98 -12.05 -1.56
C TRP A 139 -13.13 -11.73 -3.05
N LEU A 140 -12.42 -12.45 -3.92
CA LEU A 140 -12.55 -12.23 -5.36
C LEU A 140 -13.98 -12.51 -5.84
N PRO A 141 -14.60 -11.59 -6.58
CA PRO A 141 -15.86 -11.82 -7.27
C PRO A 141 -15.78 -12.99 -8.22
N ASP A 142 -16.91 -13.65 -8.45
CA ASP A 142 -16.94 -14.88 -9.25
C ASP A 142 -16.60 -14.64 -10.73
N ASP A 143 -16.95 -13.47 -11.27
CA ASP A 143 -16.55 -13.06 -12.63
C ASP A 143 -15.03 -12.87 -12.75
N VAL A 144 -14.37 -12.33 -11.73
CA VAL A 144 -12.90 -12.19 -11.67
C VAL A 144 -12.24 -13.57 -11.56
N LYS A 145 -12.79 -14.45 -10.71
CA LYS A 145 -12.31 -15.83 -10.59
C LYS A 145 -12.44 -16.60 -11.92
N ALA A 146 -13.54 -16.39 -12.65
CA ALA A 146 -13.77 -17.02 -13.95
C ALA A 146 -12.72 -16.56 -14.97
N ARG A 147 -12.51 -15.25 -15.13
CA ARG A 147 -11.49 -14.69 -16.04
C ARG A 147 -10.10 -15.22 -15.72
N GLU A 148 -9.71 -15.28 -14.44
CA GLU A 148 -8.42 -15.84 -14.05
C GLU A 148 -8.26 -17.33 -14.40
N ARG A 149 -9.33 -18.11 -14.29
CA ARG A 149 -9.31 -19.53 -14.69
C ARG A 149 -9.12 -19.66 -16.20
N GLU A 150 -9.79 -18.83 -16.97
CA GLU A 150 -9.66 -18.79 -18.44
C GLU A 150 -8.24 -18.38 -18.87
N ASP A 151 -7.68 -17.33 -18.26
CA ASP A 151 -6.32 -16.88 -18.54
C ASP A 151 -5.27 -17.93 -18.18
N ARG A 152 -5.41 -18.60 -17.05
CA ARG A 152 -4.53 -19.71 -16.66
C ARG A 152 -4.65 -20.90 -17.62
N ALA A 153 -5.86 -21.21 -18.07
CA ALA A 153 -6.09 -22.28 -19.04
C ALA A 153 -5.48 -21.93 -20.40
N ARG A 154 -5.61 -20.67 -20.82
CA ARG A 154 -5.01 -20.17 -22.07
C ARG A 154 -3.48 -20.23 -22.00
N ASN A 155 -2.87 -19.76 -20.92
CA ASN A 155 -1.43 -19.78 -20.75
C ASN A 155 -0.87 -21.21 -20.70
N ARG A 156 -1.52 -22.15 -20.00
CA ARG A 156 -1.12 -23.56 -20.02
C ARG A 156 -1.17 -24.18 -21.42
N ARG A 157 -2.16 -23.81 -22.23
CA ARG A 157 -2.23 -24.27 -23.64
C ARG A 157 -1.11 -23.66 -24.47
N ALA A 158 -0.83 -22.34 -24.30
CA ALA A 158 0.27 -21.69 -24.99
C ALA A 158 1.61 -22.36 -24.68
N ASP A 159 1.89 -22.63 -23.40
CA ASP A 159 3.09 -23.33 -22.96
C ASP A 159 3.20 -24.75 -23.56
N GLN A 160 2.08 -25.48 -23.59
CA GLN A 160 2.04 -26.84 -24.10
C GLN A 160 2.28 -26.91 -25.63
N TYR A 161 1.89 -25.88 -26.39
CA TYR A 161 2.00 -25.84 -27.84
C TYR A 161 3.11 -24.92 -28.35
N GLY A 162 3.94 -24.33 -27.45
CA GLY A 162 5.04 -23.45 -27.83
C GLY A 162 4.61 -22.14 -28.52
N LEU A 163 3.36 -21.72 -28.29
CA LEU A 163 2.81 -20.50 -28.86
C LEU A 163 3.28 -19.26 -28.11
N PRO A 164 3.64 -18.16 -28.80
CA PRO A 164 4.01 -16.92 -28.11
C PRO A 164 2.84 -16.38 -27.30
N LEU A 165 3.09 -15.98 -26.04
CA LEU A 165 2.13 -15.26 -25.22
C LEU A 165 1.82 -13.93 -25.94
N SER A 166 0.58 -13.73 -26.35
CA SER A 166 0.15 -12.45 -26.91
C SER A 166 0.28 -11.35 -25.86
N ALA A 167 1.01 -10.29 -26.22
CA ALA A 167 1.19 -9.09 -25.43
C ALA A 167 -0.12 -8.37 -25.09
#